data_5289dcbf3b8b46a85ca670efabad4633
#
_entry.id   5289dcbf3b8b46a85ca670efabad4633
#
_cell.length_a   1.000
_cell.length_b   1.000
_cell.length_c   1.000
_cell.angle_alpha   90.00
_cell.angle_beta   90.00
_cell.angle_gamma   90.00
#
_symmetry.space_group_name_H-M   'P 1'
#
loop_
_entity.id
_entity.type
_entity.pdbx_description
1 polymer ?
#
loop_
_entity_poly.entity_id
_entity_poly.type
_entity_poly.pdbx_seq_one_letter_code
_entity_poly.pdbx_strand_id
1 'polypeptide(L)'
;MNTFDLNAGATAPLADESDLIDLPVEGALPPGLEGVLVRNGPNPLRGRFEGNDVLSWWPQPAMLHAMEFRAGRAAYLNRWARTRIWAREYAPHLAADLPDTNPNVNLLRHAGETLALAEGGAPLVMTPGLDFLGTSQRHPGLAGGMTAHPKVDPVTGELMSFRAHWEQPWLRYGVAGPDGQPLLDQRIDVSAPSMMHDMAITGRYSILLDLNVAYDFSMPVSYTH
;
A
#
# COMPACT_ATOMS: atom_id res chain seq x y z
N MET A 1 14.32 6.29 -29.96
CA MET A 1 13.30 6.17 -28.90
C MET A 1 13.95 6.61 -27.60
N ASN A 2 13.44 7.65 -26.95
CA ASN A 2 13.88 7.95 -25.58
C ASN A 2 13.42 6.79 -24.70
N THR A 3 14.34 5.97 -24.26
CA THR A 3 14.04 4.94 -23.27
C THR A 3 13.71 5.66 -21.97
N PHE A 4 12.49 5.48 -21.47
CA PHE A 4 12.09 5.99 -20.17
C PHE A 4 12.93 5.28 -19.10
N ASP A 5 13.75 6.04 -18.36
CA ASP A 5 14.56 5.52 -17.28
C ASP A 5 13.83 5.73 -15.95
N LEU A 6 13.37 4.63 -15.36
CA LEU A 6 12.70 4.62 -14.05
C LEU A 6 13.61 5.11 -12.90
N ASN A 7 14.91 5.16 -13.12
CA ASN A 7 15.91 5.51 -12.10
C ASN A 7 16.42 6.96 -12.24
N ALA A 8 15.82 7.77 -13.12
CA ALA A 8 16.29 9.10 -13.42
C ALA A 8 15.20 10.18 -13.31
N GLY A 9 15.60 11.42 -13.11
CA GLY A 9 14.71 12.57 -13.05
C GLY A 9 13.73 12.51 -11.89
N ALA A 10 12.46 12.82 -12.14
CA ALA A 10 11.42 12.84 -11.12
C ALA A 10 11.04 11.44 -10.57
N THR A 11 11.51 10.40 -11.22
CA THR A 11 11.28 9.00 -10.82
C THR A 11 12.51 8.36 -10.18
N ALA A 12 13.61 9.12 -10.06
CA ALA A 12 14.81 8.64 -9.39
C ALA A 12 14.50 8.24 -7.93
N PRO A 13 14.95 7.06 -7.50
CA PRO A 13 14.72 6.62 -6.12
C PRO A 13 15.51 7.50 -5.14
N LEU A 14 14.95 7.67 -3.95
CA LEU A 14 15.63 8.32 -2.84
C LEU A 14 16.54 7.30 -2.14
N ALA A 15 17.80 7.68 -1.92
CA ALA A 15 18.77 6.82 -1.26
C ALA A 15 18.60 6.84 0.27
N ASP A 16 18.25 7.98 0.83
CA ASP A 16 18.31 8.24 2.27
C ASP A 16 16.94 8.53 2.88
N GLU A 17 16.80 8.16 4.14
CA GLU A 17 15.74 8.65 5.01
C GLU A 17 16.11 10.05 5.50
N SER A 18 15.13 10.94 5.53
CA SER A 18 15.32 12.36 5.86
C SER A 18 14.30 12.84 6.87
N ASP A 19 14.76 13.79 7.70
CA ASP A 19 13.98 14.60 8.61
C ASP A 19 14.32 16.07 8.34
N LEU A 20 13.55 16.72 7.48
CA LEU A 20 13.79 18.10 7.08
C LEU A 20 12.79 19.02 7.79
N ILE A 21 13.25 19.70 8.81
CA ILE A 21 12.48 20.69 9.56
C ILE A 21 12.69 22.04 8.86
N ASP A 22 11.62 22.84 8.73
CA ASP A 22 11.67 24.17 8.12
C ASP A 22 12.16 24.19 6.67
N LEU A 23 11.40 23.56 5.81
CA LEU A 23 11.64 23.66 4.37
C LEU A 23 11.53 25.11 3.91
N PRO A 24 12.40 25.56 2.99
CA PRO A 24 12.27 26.86 2.37
C PRO A 24 10.95 26.95 1.58
N VAL A 25 10.18 28.01 1.83
CA VAL A 25 8.90 28.26 1.14
C VAL A 25 9.07 29.44 0.24
N GLU A 26 8.86 29.27 -1.06
CA GLU A 26 8.76 30.37 -2.01
C GLU A 26 7.32 30.91 -2.01
N GLY A 27 7.13 32.18 -1.65
CA GLY A 27 5.83 32.77 -1.43
C GLY A 27 5.34 32.60 0.00
N ALA A 28 4.04 32.36 0.18
CA ALA A 28 3.43 32.17 1.50
C ALA A 28 2.44 31.02 1.49
N LEU A 29 2.53 30.17 2.52
CA LEU A 29 1.51 29.15 2.79
C LEU A 29 0.27 29.81 3.39
N PRO A 30 -0.95 29.35 3.03
CA PRO A 30 -2.17 29.85 3.66
C PRO A 30 -2.12 29.65 5.17
N PRO A 31 -2.50 30.67 5.98
CA PRO A 31 -2.41 30.57 7.45
C PRO A 31 -3.25 29.44 8.07
N GLY A 32 -4.31 29.03 7.38
CA GLY A 32 -5.18 27.94 7.82
C GLY A 32 -4.78 26.56 7.28
N LEU A 33 -3.66 26.45 6.55
CA LEU A 33 -3.18 25.15 6.07
C LEU A 33 -2.42 24.47 7.20
N GLU A 34 -3.10 23.53 7.86
CA GLU A 34 -2.54 22.69 8.91
C GLU A 34 -2.88 21.22 8.67
N GLY A 35 -1.88 20.34 8.85
CA GLY A 35 -2.05 18.90 8.72
C GLY A 35 -0.85 18.23 8.11
N VAL A 36 -1.02 16.95 7.83
CA VAL A 36 0.03 16.10 7.24
C VAL A 36 -0.52 15.42 6.00
N LEU A 37 0.15 15.64 4.87
CA LEU A 37 -0.04 14.85 3.66
C LEU A 37 0.92 13.66 3.71
N VAL A 38 0.39 12.46 3.72
CA VAL A 38 1.20 11.23 3.67
C VAL A 38 0.92 10.48 2.39
N ARG A 39 1.96 9.94 1.77
CA ARG A 39 1.85 9.05 0.63
C ARG A 39 2.85 7.91 0.75
N ASN A 40 2.55 6.78 0.13
CA ASN A 40 3.47 5.67 -0.04
C ASN A 40 3.67 5.36 -1.53
N GLY A 41 4.73 4.63 -1.82
CA GLY A 41 5.03 4.19 -3.16
C GLY A 41 6.27 3.30 -3.20
N PRO A 42 6.51 2.61 -4.31
CA PRO A 42 7.74 1.87 -4.51
C PRO A 42 8.94 2.81 -4.64
N ASN A 43 10.06 2.43 -4.04
CA ASN A 43 11.31 3.20 -4.11
C ASN A 43 12.52 2.25 -4.30
N PRO A 44 12.85 1.82 -5.54
CA PRO A 44 13.96 0.91 -5.81
C PRO A 44 15.30 1.62 -5.66
N LEU A 45 16.10 1.29 -4.62
CA LEU A 45 17.31 2.04 -4.27
C LEU A 45 18.48 1.95 -5.26
N ARG A 46 18.54 0.98 -6.12
CA ARG A 46 19.77 0.71 -6.87
C ARG A 46 19.61 0.54 -8.37
N GLY A 47 18.48 0.85 -8.94
CA GLY A 47 18.18 0.49 -10.33
C GLY A 47 18.16 -1.02 -10.57
N ARG A 48 18.43 -1.80 -9.52
CA ARG A 48 18.38 -3.26 -9.48
C ARG A 48 17.71 -3.70 -8.20
N PHE A 49 16.87 -4.70 -8.32
CA PHE A 49 16.24 -5.36 -7.19
C PHE A 49 16.52 -6.86 -7.29
N GLU A 50 17.02 -7.46 -6.20
CA GLU A 50 17.43 -8.86 -6.14
C GLU A 50 18.39 -9.24 -7.30
N GLY A 51 19.29 -8.32 -7.69
CA GLY A 51 20.28 -8.53 -8.74
C GLY A 51 19.76 -8.32 -10.16
N ASN A 52 18.45 -8.10 -10.36
CA ASN A 52 17.86 -7.84 -11.66
C ASN A 52 17.66 -6.34 -11.90
N ASP A 53 17.65 -5.94 -13.16
CA ASP A 53 17.29 -4.57 -13.53
C ASP A 53 15.86 -4.28 -13.14
N VAL A 54 15.58 -3.05 -12.70
CA VAL A 54 14.23 -2.63 -12.34
C VAL A 54 13.40 -2.45 -13.61
N LEU A 55 12.55 -3.42 -13.89
CA LEU A 55 11.62 -3.39 -15.02
C LEU A 55 10.23 -2.89 -14.62
N SER A 56 9.92 -2.92 -13.32
CA SER A 56 8.64 -2.51 -12.77
C SER A 56 8.82 -1.96 -11.36
N TRP A 57 8.03 -0.95 -11.02
CA TRP A 57 8.02 -0.40 -9.65
C TRP A 57 7.23 -1.27 -8.65
N TRP A 58 6.26 -2.03 -9.13
CA TRP A 58 5.31 -2.75 -8.27
C TRP A 58 5.94 -3.65 -7.21
N PRO A 59 6.96 -4.46 -7.52
CA PRO A 59 7.57 -5.36 -6.54
C PRO A 59 8.64 -4.67 -5.68
N GLN A 60 8.89 -3.37 -5.84
CA GLN A 60 9.98 -2.68 -5.17
C GLN A 60 9.65 -2.34 -3.72
N PRO A 61 10.66 -2.26 -2.82
CA PRO A 61 10.45 -1.85 -1.43
C PRO A 61 9.71 -0.53 -1.34
N ALA A 62 8.76 -0.44 -0.42
CA ALA A 62 7.96 0.75 -0.22
C ALA A 62 8.72 1.81 0.61
N MET A 63 8.55 3.06 0.22
CA MET A 63 8.92 4.22 1.03
C MET A 63 7.69 5.10 1.27
N LEU A 64 7.60 5.62 2.48
CA LEU A 64 6.57 6.57 2.87
C LEU A 64 7.15 7.97 2.92
N HIS A 65 6.33 8.94 2.58
CA HIS A 65 6.66 10.36 2.58
C HIS A 65 5.58 11.12 3.32
N ALA A 66 5.95 11.99 4.23
CA ALA A 66 5.04 12.92 4.89
C ALA A 66 5.48 14.36 4.68
N MET A 67 4.53 15.21 4.38
CA MET A 67 4.70 16.66 4.34
C MET A 67 3.78 17.26 5.41
N GLU A 68 4.37 17.81 6.47
CA GLU A 68 3.63 18.50 7.52
C GLU A 68 3.56 20.00 7.21
N PHE A 69 2.38 20.57 7.39
CA PHE A 69 2.12 22.00 7.30
C PHE A 69 1.60 22.49 8.64
N ARG A 70 2.25 23.50 9.20
CA ARG A 70 1.86 24.10 10.48
C ARG A 70 2.31 25.54 10.58
N ALA A 71 1.39 26.44 10.90
CA ALA A 71 1.67 27.85 11.15
C ALA A 71 2.51 28.52 10.05
N GLY A 72 2.20 28.26 8.77
CA GLY A 72 2.92 28.81 7.62
C GLY A 72 4.29 28.20 7.35
N ARG A 73 4.64 27.11 8.01
CA ARG A 73 5.89 26.33 7.84
C ARG A 73 5.60 24.98 7.21
N ALA A 74 6.59 24.39 6.57
CA ALA A 74 6.54 23.05 6.02
C ALA A 74 7.72 22.21 6.53
N ALA A 75 7.47 20.95 6.83
CA ALA A 75 8.47 19.95 7.17
C ALA A 75 8.28 18.71 6.30
N TYR A 76 9.34 17.95 6.06
CA TYR A 76 9.30 16.72 5.28
C TYR A 76 9.98 15.60 6.03
N LEU A 77 9.38 14.43 5.93
CA LEU A 77 9.85 13.19 6.53
C LEU A 77 9.68 12.06 5.52
N ASN A 78 10.66 11.18 5.37
CA ASN A 78 10.50 9.93 4.66
C ASN A 78 11.10 8.74 5.41
N ARG A 79 10.46 7.57 5.27
CA ARG A 79 10.91 6.32 5.90
C ARG A 79 10.66 5.12 4.98
N TRP A 80 11.57 4.17 5.00
CA TRP A 80 11.34 2.87 4.42
C TRP A 80 10.27 2.10 5.19
N ALA A 81 9.39 1.44 4.47
CA ALA A 81 8.58 0.39 5.06
C ALA A 81 9.47 -0.79 5.45
N ARG A 82 9.67 -0.99 6.75
CA ARG A 82 10.49 -2.08 7.29
C ARG A 82 9.74 -3.42 7.14
N THR A 83 9.84 -4.01 5.96
CA THR A 83 9.18 -5.26 5.57
C THR A 83 10.21 -6.30 5.14
N ARG A 84 9.76 -7.54 4.95
CA ARG A 84 10.64 -8.63 4.50
C ARG A 84 11.32 -8.31 3.16
N ILE A 85 10.61 -7.67 2.23
CA ILE A 85 11.16 -7.29 0.93
C ILE A 85 12.25 -6.22 1.07
N TRP A 86 12.04 -5.22 1.93
CA TRP A 86 13.06 -4.25 2.27
C TRP A 86 14.28 -4.92 2.91
N ALA A 87 14.06 -5.82 3.87
CA ALA A 87 15.15 -6.45 4.61
C ALA A 87 16.03 -7.34 3.73
N ARG A 88 15.47 -8.02 2.72
CA ARG A 88 16.28 -8.83 1.78
C ARG A 88 17.41 -8.02 1.15
N GLU A 89 17.17 -6.73 0.89
CA GLU A 89 18.15 -5.84 0.28
C GLU A 89 19.07 -5.14 1.30
N TYR A 90 18.52 -4.72 2.45
CA TYR A 90 19.21 -3.79 3.36
C TYR A 90 19.58 -4.38 4.70
N ALA A 91 18.89 -5.39 5.16
CA ALA A 91 19.11 -6.02 6.47
C ALA A 91 18.69 -7.51 6.45
N PRO A 92 19.37 -8.36 5.65
CA PRO A 92 18.95 -9.75 5.43
C PRO A 92 18.77 -10.57 6.72
N HIS A 93 19.51 -10.24 7.77
CA HIS A 93 19.40 -10.88 9.07
C HIS A 93 18.07 -10.61 9.80
N LEU A 94 17.34 -9.57 9.42
CA LEU A 94 16.03 -9.24 9.99
C LEU A 94 14.85 -9.77 9.17
N ALA A 95 15.09 -10.30 7.97
CA ALA A 95 14.04 -10.61 7.02
C ALA A 95 13.00 -11.62 7.55
N ALA A 96 13.40 -12.57 8.39
CA ALA A 96 12.51 -13.58 8.95
C ALA A 96 11.48 -13.00 9.94
N ASP A 97 11.86 -11.94 10.64
CA ASP A 97 11.07 -11.34 11.72
C ASP A 97 10.13 -10.22 11.25
N LEU A 98 10.27 -9.81 9.99
CA LEU A 98 9.51 -8.69 9.44
C LEU A 98 8.27 -9.13 8.66
N PRO A 99 7.22 -8.27 8.59
CA PRO A 99 6.00 -8.57 7.87
C PRO A 99 6.26 -8.88 6.39
N ASP A 100 5.57 -9.91 5.88
CA ASP A 100 5.62 -10.30 4.46
C ASP A 100 4.51 -9.59 3.67
N THR A 101 4.63 -8.29 3.58
CA THR A 101 3.74 -7.42 2.81
C THR A 101 4.55 -6.21 2.33
N ASN A 102 4.10 -5.56 1.27
CA ASN A 102 4.80 -4.40 0.71
C ASN A 102 3.85 -3.22 0.54
N PRO A 103 3.65 -2.37 1.57
CA PRO A 103 2.62 -1.35 1.61
C PRO A 103 2.95 -0.15 0.72
N ASN A 104 2.99 -0.35 -0.58
CA ASN A 104 3.43 0.63 -1.58
C ASN A 104 2.30 1.23 -2.43
N VAL A 105 1.02 1.01 -2.07
CA VAL A 105 -0.11 1.40 -2.91
C VAL A 105 -0.96 2.50 -2.28
N ASN A 106 -1.44 2.31 -1.06
CA ASN A 106 -2.41 3.21 -0.46
C ASN A 106 -2.25 3.36 1.05
N LEU A 107 -2.83 4.43 1.58
CA LEU A 107 -2.92 4.73 3.02
C LEU A 107 -4.36 4.98 3.40
N LEU A 108 -4.77 4.43 4.51
CA LEU A 108 -6.15 4.53 5.00
C LEU A 108 -6.17 4.75 6.50
N ARG A 109 -7.12 5.55 6.98
CA ARG A 109 -7.38 5.67 8.41
C ARG A 109 -8.69 4.97 8.76
N HIS A 110 -8.62 3.96 9.67
CA HIS A 110 -9.79 3.22 10.12
C HIS A 110 -9.57 2.66 11.53
N ALA A 111 -10.63 2.54 12.32
CA ALA A 111 -10.61 2.02 13.69
C ALA A 111 -9.53 2.65 14.60
N GLY A 112 -9.21 3.95 14.37
CA GLY A 112 -8.19 4.66 15.13
C GLY A 112 -6.74 4.36 14.71
N GLU A 113 -6.52 3.51 13.71
CA GLU A 113 -5.20 3.19 13.13
C GLU A 113 -5.01 3.88 11.79
N THR A 114 -3.76 4.19 11.45
CA THR A 114 -3.36 4.51 10.07
C THR A 114 -2.76 3.25 9.47
N LEU A 115 -3.37 2.77 8.40
CA LEU A 115 -3.04 1.53 7.71
C LEU A 115 -2.30 1.84 6.41
N ALA A 116 -1.16 1.21 6.21
CA ALA A 116 -0.45 1.20 4.94
C ALA A 116 -0.74 -0.11 4.21
N LEU A 117 -1.16 -0.01 2.95
CA LEU A 117 -1.80 -1.07 2.19
C LEU A 117 -0.97 -1.49 0.99
N ALA A 118 -1.00 -2.79 0.75
CA ALA A 118 -0.51 -3.45 -0.46
C ALA A 118 -1.65 -4.23 -1.09
N GLU A 119 -1.59 -4.46 -2.40
CA GLU A 119 -2.53 -5.38 -3.04
C GLU A 119 -2.31 -6.81 -2.54
N GLY A 120 -3.35 -7.43 -2.02
CA GLY A 120 -3.32 -8.78 -1.47
C GLY A 120 -2.58 -8.95 -0.13
N GLY A 121 -1.91 -7.91 0.38
CA GLY A 121 -1.16 -7.95 1.64
C GLY A 121 -2.00 -7.63 2.87
N ALA A 122 -1.55 -8.09 4.03
CA ALA A 122 -2.12 -7.66 5.31
C ALA A 122 -1.79 -6.18 5.58
N PRO A 123 -2.74 -5.39 6.09
CA PRO A 123 -2.51 -3.97 6.39
C PRO A 123 -1.48 -3.80 7.51
N LEU A 124 -0.52 -2.90 7.32
CA LEU A 124 0.44 -2.51 8.33
C LEU A 124 0.00 -1.24 9.04
N VAL A 125 0.09 -1.25 10.37
CA VAL A 125 -0.15 -0.06 11.19
C VAL A 125 1.08 0.83 11.20
N MET A 126 0.88 2.13 11.04
CA MET A 126 1.95 3.11 11.11
C MET A 126 1.65 4.23 12.11
N THR A 127 2.72 4.79 12.67
CA THR A 127 2.67 6.00 13.51
C THR A 127 2.65 7.28 12.64
N PRO A 128 2.31 8.45 13.23
CA PRO A 128 2.51 9.73 12.55
C PRO A 128 3.97 10.01 12.14
N GLY A 129 4.95 9.40 12.83
CA GLY A 129 6.38 9.46 12.49
C GLY A 129 6.80 8.48 11.40
N LEU A 130 5.85 7.82 10.73
CA LEU A 130 6.05 6.82 9.68
C LEU A 130 6.72 5.52 10.14
N ASP A 131 6.77 5.25 11.45
CA ASP A 131 7.25 3.96 11.96
C ASP A 131 6.16 2.90 11.83
N PHE A 132 6.55 1.66 11.51
CA PHE A 132 5.64 0.54 11.41
C PHE A 132 5.55 -0.23 12.73
N LEU A 133 4.32 -0.52 13.16
CA LEU A 133 4.01 -1.26 14.39
C LEU A 133 3.68 -2.74 14.14
N GLY A 134 3.79 -3.19 12.88
CA GLY A 134 3.39 -4.53 12.47
C GLY A 134 2.01 -4.57 11.82
N THR A 135 1.46 -5.77 11.65
CA THR A 135 0.11 -5.96 11.08
C THR A 135 -0.97 -5.52 12.06
N SER A 136 -2.07 -4.99 11.54
CA SER A 136 -3.19 -4.54 12.37
C SER A 136 -3.81 -5.68 13.18
N GLN A 137 -3.85 -5.49 14.50
CA GLN A 137 -4.53 -6.40 15.42
C GLN A 137 -6.00 -6.00 15.63
N ARG A 138 -6.38 -4.78 15.24
CA ARG A 138 -7.77 -4.33 15.26
C ARG A 138 -8.60 -4.88 14.12
N HIS A 139 -7.94 -5.34 13.05
CA HIS A 139 -8.58 -5.86 11.86
C HIS A 139 -8.26 -7.36 11.65
N PRO A 140 -8.67 -8.25 12.58
CA PRO A 140 -8.32 -9.67 12.50
C PRO A 140 -8.85 -10.35 11.23
N GLY A 141 -9.98 -9.88 10.68
CA GLY A 141 -10.53 -10.37 9.42
C GLY A 141 -9.67 -10.05 8.18
N LEU A 142 -8.73 -9.10 8.30
CA LEU A 142 -7.85 -8.67 7.20
C LEU A 142 -6.44 -9.28 7.28
N ALA A 143 -6.16 -10.10 8.28
CA ALA A 143 -4.84 -10.72 8.47
C ALA A 143 -4.40 -11.59 7.28
N GLY A 144 -5.34 -12.13 6.52
CA GLY A 144 -5.08 -12.89 5.28
C GLY A 144 -4.86 -12.04 4.04
N GLY A 145 -4.79 -10.72 4.21
CA GLY A 145 -4.65 -9.76 3.10
C GLY A 145 -5.98 -9.19 2.61
N MET A 146 -5.88 -8.11 1.84
CA MET A 146 -7.02 -7.39 1.27
C MET A 146 -6.58 -6.61 0.03
N THR A 147 -7.55 -6.06 -0.70
CA THR A 147 -7.26 -5.07 -1.75
C THR A 147 -6.56 -3.83 -1.16
N ALA A 148 -5.71 -3.20 -1.95
CA ALA A 148 -5.12 -1.91 -1.59
C ALA A 148 -6.12 -0.74 -1.67
N HIS A 149 -7.32 -0.95 -2.23
CA HIS A 149 -8.35 0.07 -2.47
C HIS A 149 -9.68 -0.21 -1.74
N PRO A 150 -9.66 -0.52 -0.42
CA PRO A 150 -10.90 -0.67 0.34
C PRO A 150 -11.66 0.65 0.38
N LYS A 151 -12.92 0.59 0.73
CA LYS A 151 -13.78 1.77 0.87
C LYS A 151 -14.31 1.85 2.29
N VAL A 152 -14.31 3.04 2.85
CA VAL A 152 -14.97 3.32 4.14
C VAL A 152 -16.27 4.04 3.85
N ASP A 153 -17.36 3.50 4.38
CA ASP A 153 -18.65 4.18 4.33
C ASP A 153 -18.60 5.42 5.24
N PRO A 154 -18.82 6.63 4.70
CA PRO A 154 -18.70 7.86 5.49
C PRO A 154 -19.83 8.02 6.52
N VAL A 155 -20.89 7.23 6.43
CA VAL A 155 -22.04 7.31 7.35
C VAL A 155 -21.91 6.30 8.48
N THR A 156 -21.59 5.04 8.16
CA THR A 156 -21.50 3.95 9.14
C THR A 156 -20.10 3.77 9.72
N GLY A 157 -19.07 4.22 9.01
CA GLY A 157 -17.68 3.97 9.35
C GLY A 157 -17.21 2.53 9.05
N GLU A 158 -18.05 1.74 8.39
CA GLU A 158 -17.70 0.37 7.99
C GLU A 158 -16.65 0.38 6.87
N LEU A 159 -15.71 -0.57 6.94
CA LEU A 159 -14.69 -0.80 5.92
C LEU A 159 -15.11 -1.97 5.04
N MET A 160 -15.35 -1.70 3.77
CA MET A 160 -15.59 -2.71 2.74
C MET A 160 -14.30 -3.02 2.01
N SER A 161 -14.00 -4.31 1.89
CA SER A 161 -12.81 -4.81 1.21
C SER A 161 -13.11 -6.09 0.44
N PHE A 162 -12.19 -6.48 -0.42
CA PHE A 162 -12.16 -7.82 -0.97
C PHE A 162 -10.74 -8.38 -0.92
N ARG A 163 -10.63 -9.70 -1.08
CA ARG A 163 -9.39 -10.40 -1.29
C ARG A 163 -9.51 -11.27 -2.54
N ALA A 164 -8.73 -10.96 -3.56
CA ALA A 164 -8.53 -11.80 -4.71
C ALA A 164 -7.38 -12.78 -4.47
N HIS A 165 -7.52 -14.03 -4.93
CA HIS A 165 -6.50 -15.06 -4.77
C HIS A 165 -6.48 -15.97 -6.01
N TRP A 166 -5.33 -16.56 -6.29
CA TRP A 166 -5.19 -17.52 -7.40
C TRP A 166 -5.69 -18.93 -7.07
N GLU A 167 -5.81 -19.26 -5.77
CA GLU A 167 -6.42 -20.50 -5.30
C GLU A 167 -7.85 -20.25 -4.85
N GLN A 168 -8.71 -21.27 -4.93
CA GLN A 168 -10.09 -21.13 -4.47
C GLN A 168 -10.21 -20.98 -2.95
N PRO A 169 -11.12 -20.12 -2.48
CA PRO A 169 -12.02 -19.27 -3.26
C PRO A 169 -11.27 -18.07 -3.86
N TRP A 170 -11.44 -17.87 -5.15
CA TRP A 170 -10.74 -16.85 -5.92
C TRP A 170 -11.05 -15.42 -5.48
N LEU A 171 -12.24 -15.21 -4.89
CA LEU A 171 -12.67 -13.91 -4.40
C LEU A 171 -13.44 -14.05 -3.10
N ARG A 172 -13.07 -13.24 -2.12
CA ARG A 172 -13.83 -13.05 -0.88
C ARG A 172 -14.11 -11.57 -0.70
N TYR A 173 -15.33 -11.26 -0.27
CA TYR A 173 -15.74 -9.91 0.11
C TYR A 173 -15.87 -9.84 1.63
N GLY A 174 -15.36 -8.79 2.23
CA GLY A 174 -15.38 -8.58 3.67
C GLY A 174 -15.88 -7.20 4.06
N VAL A 175 -16.50 -7.14 5.24
CA VAL A 175 -16.88 -5.89 5.91
C VAL A 175 -16.35 -5.92 7.32
N ALA A 176 -15.62 -4.89 7.71
CA ALA A 176 -15.24 -4.64 9.09
C ALA A 176 -16.04 -3.46 9.66
N GLY A 177 -16.43 -3.56 10.91
CA GLY A 177 -17.11 -2.49 11.64
C GLY A 177 -16.19 -1.27 11.87
N PRO A 178 -16.74 -0.15 12.36
CA PRO A 178 -15.96 1.06 12.64
C PRO A 178 -14.89 0.86 13.72
N ASP A 179 -14.97 -0.23 14.47
CA ASP A 179 -13.99 -0.68 15.45
C ASP A 179 -12.93 -1.65 14.86
N GLY A 180 -13.09 -2.02 13.57
CA GLY A 180 -12.21 -2.95 12.87
C GLY A 180 -12.61 -4.43 12.98
N GLN A 181 -13.63 -4.76 13.79
CA GLN A 181 -14.05 -6.15 13.96
C GLN A 181 -14.80 -6.66 12.72
N PRO A 182 -14.63 -7.93 12.34
CA PRO A 182 -15.28 -8.48 11.15
C PRO A 182 -16.81 -8.59 11.35
N LEU A 183 -17.56 -8.00 10.43
CA LEU A 183 -19.02 -8.12 10.36
C LEU A 183 -19.47 -9.10 9.30
N LEU A 184 -18.73 -9.20 8.21
CA LEU A 184 -18.99 -10.10 7.09
C LEU A 184 -17.69 -10.60 6.49
N ASP A 185 -17.64 -11.87 6.14
CA ASP A 185 -16.62 -12.48 5.28
C ASP A 185 -17.31 -13.53 4.39
N GLN A 186 -17.50 -13.19 3.13
CA GLN A 186 -18.28 -13.97 2.20
C GLN A 186 -17.48 -14.31 0.94
N ARG A 187 -17.58 -15.58 0.51
CA ARG A 187 -17.13 -15.99 -0.82
C ARG A 187 -18.01 -15.36 -1.89
N ILE A 188 -17.38 -14.86 -2.94
CA ILE A 188 -18.03 -14.41 -4.16
C ILE A 188 -17.63 -15.36 -5.29
N ASP A 189 -18.62 -15.89 -5.98
CA ASP A 189 -18.38 -16.75 -7.14
C ASP A 189 -18.04 -15.88 -8.36
N VAL A 190 -16.87 -16.12 -8.91
CA VAL A 190 -16.35 -15.49 -10.14
C VAL A 190 -15.97 -16.59 -11.13
N SER A 191 -15.86 -16.24 -12.40
CA SER A 191 -15.64 -17.19 -13.48
C SER A 191 -14.22 -17.77 -13.51
N ALA A 192 -13.22 -17.00 -13.03
CA ALA A 192 -11.82 -17.38 -13.04
C ALA A 192 -11.02 -16.55 -12.02
N PRO A 193 -9.81 -17.00 -11.63
CA PRO A 193 -8.92 -16.18 -10.83
C PRO A 193 -8.47 -14.96 -11.64
N SER A 194 -8.65 -13.78 -11.09
CA SER A 194 -8.26 -12.53 -11.74
C SER A 194 -7.57 -11.59 -10.73
N MET A 195 -6.77 -10.68 -11.23
CA MET A 195 -6.24 -9.59 -10.42
C MET A 195 -7.28 -8.47 -10.35
N MET A 196 -8.32 -8.66 -9.54
CA MET A 196 -9.22 -7.58 -9.20
C MET A 196 -8.46 -6.56 -8.35
N HIS A 197 -8.47 -5.28 -8.75
CA HIS A 197 -7.63 -4.27 -8.12
C HIS A 197 -8.41 -3.25 -7.30
N ASP A 198 -9.57 -2.82 -7.78
CA ASP A 198 -10.37 -1.79 -7.13
C ASP A 198 -11.84 -2.18 -7.05
N MET A 199 -12.58 -1.43 -6.23
CA MET A 199 -14.01 -1.58 -6.01
C MET A 199 -14.66 -0.22 -5.80
N ALA A 200 -15.98 -0.17 -5.87
CA ALA A 200 -16.76 1.00 -5.49
C ALA A 200 -17.86 0.64 -4.50
N ILE A 201 -18.34 1.63 -3.76
CA ILE A 201 -19.51 1.49 -2.90
C ILE A 201 -20.56 2.57 -3.22
N THR A 202 -21.79 2.27 -2.92
CA THR A 202 -22.92 3.20 -2.90
C THR A 202 -23.65 3.03 -1.57
N GLY A 203 -24.67 3.81 -1.30
CA GLY A 203 -25.49 3.64 -0.09
C GLY A 203 -26.21 2.29 0.04
N ARG A 204 -26.14 1.41 -0.97
CA ARG A 204 -26.81 0.10 -0.98
C ARG A 204 -25.99 -1.05 -1.54
N TYR A 205 -24.95 -0.77 -2.30
CA TYR A 205 -24.22 -1.79 -3.06
C TYR A 205 -22.73 -1.62 -2.93
N SER A 206 -22.02 -2.75 -2.84
CA SER A 206 -20.61 -2.86 -3.20
C SER A 206 -20.50 -3.37 -4.63
N ILE A 207 -19.65 -2.73 -5.42
CA ILE A 207 -19.48 -3.00 -6.84
C ILE A 207 -18.08 -3.58 -7.02
N LEU A 208 -18.04 -4.82 -7.49
CA LEU A 208 -16.82 -5.55 -7.81
C LEU A 208 -16.72 -5.71 -9.34
N LEU A 209 -15.51 -5.69 -9.88
CA LEU A 209 -15.25 -5.71 -11.30
C LEU A 209 -14.73 -7.09 -11.74
N ASP A 210 -15.63 -8.01 -12.09
CA ASP A 210 -15.27 -9.29 -12.68
C ASP A 210 -14.96 -9.12 -14.17
N LEU A 211 -13.72 -8.71 -14.47
CA LEU A 211 -13.26 -8.43 -15.83
C LEU A 211 -12.80 -9.71 -16.52
N ASN A 212 -12.73 -9.65 -17.87
CA ASN A 212 -12.35 -10.77 -18.73
C ASN A 212 -10.84 -11.07 -18.78
N VAL A 213 -10.05 -10.55 -17.82
CA VAL A 213 -8.62 -10.84 -17.67
C VAL A 213 -8.44 -11.81 -16.53
N ALA A 214 -8.02 -13.02 -16.84
CA ALA A 214 -7.78 -14.07 -15.84
C ALA A 214 -6.32 -14.52 -15.84
N TYR A 215 -5.87 -15.04 -14.70
CA TYR A 215 -4.58 -15.73 -14.62
C TYR A 215 -4.69 -17.09 -15.29
N ASP A 216 -3.79 -17.35 -16.24
CA ASP A 216 -3.62 -18.68 -16.83
C ASP A 216 -2.31 -19.29 -16.32
N PHE A 217 -2.42 -20.17 -15.32
CA PHE A 217 -1.29 -20.87 -14.73
C PHE A 217 -0.86 -22.12 -15.54
N SER A 218 -1.55 -22.44 -16.61
CA SER A 218 -1.18 -23.56 -17.50
C SER A 218 -0.01 -23.20 -18.41
N MET A 219 0.22 -21.91 -18.63
CA MET A 219 1.35 -21.45 -19.42
C MET A 219 2.61 -21.35 -18.56
N PRO A 220 3.70 -22.02 -18.94
CA PRO A 220 4.99 -21.81 -18.30
C PRO A 220 5.39 -20.36 -18.51
N VAL A 221 5.53 -19.60 -17.41
CA VAL A 221 6.02 -18.23 -17.47
C VAL A 221 7.50 -18.28 -17.73
N SER A 222 7.91 -18.23 -18.99
CA SER A 222 9.26 -17.90 -19.34
C SER A 222 9.41 -16.38 -19.31
N TYR A 223 9.84 -15.83 -18.22
CA TYR A 223 10.35 -14.46 -18.21
C TYR A 223 11.69 -14.46 -18.94
N THR A 224 11.62 -14.25 -20.22
CA THR A 224 12.75 -13.71 -20.94
C THR A 224 12.57 -12.22 -21.03
N HIS A 225 13.43 -11.51 -20.36
CA HIS A 225 13.93 -10.13 -20.54
C HIS A 225 13.78 -9.24 -19.35
#